data_c0e0a98f21d123371b6e9868acc7eb9f
#
_entry.id   c0e0a98f21d123371b6e9868acc7eb9f
#
_cell.length_a   1.000
_cell.length_b   1.000
_cell.length_c   1.000
_cell.angle_alpha   90.00
_cell.angle_beta   90.00
_cell.angle_gamma   90.00
#
_symmetry.space_group_name_H-M   'P 1'
#
loop_
_entity.id
_entity.type
_entity.pdbx_description
1 polymer ?
#
loop_
_entity_poly.entity_id
_entity_poly.type
_entity_poly.pdbx_seq_one_letter_code
_entity_poly.pdbx_strand_id
1 'polypeptide(L)'
;MKPKALVLFLLLLFPLYLSAEMRSSHVVLPEKPVQGETMEIQYVFEVTGAWRFLGHEERIEGFRFMAQDHSEKRVSRSYVQVTVSYLAKSFVAGTVNLPPVKVMTNKGVQLIPGCTLQVEPHPVYGEAWKTAREFLKQQGEDCKELEWRYFLGNTHAFCDADRNAFAWVAPSGVVAYGVDATMWDGKNNDLAGRFFNAYGTERFVTVPEGTVDPLLGDIAYSQDGEFCEGFPVGKYRGWDSTCVAGCGAVALAQVLRYYGPAVRPSGKGQLSMDGVPPISVDMHEIDWNDLKVNELMYLSAASTQTHLSPENSSTSLFWFRHALVGNWGFSPECRYQQELPLEEIAKQVCADLDAGRPVVLGGEGHTFVCDGYKDGFLHFNFGWKGHCNGWYRLPENLSLQECITAIRPMLPEEDSALEVTLKKAGTLAAAIPEDRCLTVTRLKVSGKIQGEDVALLRRMATEGKLMDLDLSDARIVGNGSFRSQPYTERDASGMTFTSQYRNLLFGDIPGTKEEWRIDTITDSQWKEMSFRGLTKGSDWALVRDKDGIRIRYYTRTDVIGTAMFADCENLLSLRLPRTINRIEDNAFWKCSCLEHLYTPKTVQNISNQAFTGTPPFLEVHSE
;
A
#
# COMPACT_ATOMS: atom_id res chain seq x y z
N MET A 1 57.61 21.50 -7.35
CA MET A 1 58.79 20.78 -7.86
C MET A 1 58.53 19.28 -7.72
N LYS A 2 58.69 18.54 -8.80
CA LYS A 2 58.20 17.16 -9.01
C LYS A 2 59.04 16.11 -8.25
N PRO A 3 58.47 15.12 -7.59
CA PRO A 3 59.20 13.94 -7.08
C PRO A 3 59.28 12.84 -8.19
N LYS A 4 60.00 13.10 -9.26
CA LYS A 4 60.26 12.09 -10.32
C LYS A 4 61.71 11.58 -10.34
N ALA A 5 62.56 11.98 -9.39
CA ALA A 5 63.98 11.62 -9.41
C ALA A 5 64.35 10.48 -8.43
N LEU A 6 63.43 10.02 -7.54
CA LEU A 6 63.79 9.02 -6.52
C LEU A 6 63.47 7.57 -6.91
N VAL A 7 62.70 7.36 -7.98
CA VAL A 7 62.34 5.99 -8.46
C VAL A 7 63.37 5.42 -9.42
N LEU A 8 64.19 6.26 -10.05
CA LEU A 8 65.15 5.80 -11.05
C LEU A 8 66.49 5.35 -10.44
N PHE A 9 66.82 5.69 -9.21
CA PHE A 9 68.08 5.31 -8.55
C PHE A 9 68.04 3.97 -7.84
N LEU A 10 66.83 3.41 -7.60
CA LEU A 10 66.64 2.09 -6.97
C LEU A 10 66.63 0.93 -8.00
N LEU A 11 66.62 1.25 -9.31
CA LEU A 11 66.63 0.25 -10.39
C LEU A 11 68.02 -0.10 -10.92
N LEU A 12 69.10 0.58 -10.45
CA LEU A 12 70.46 0.37 -10.94
C LEU A 12 71.40 -0.33 -9.95
N LEU A 13 70.93 -0.81 -8.80
CA LEU A 13 71.73 -1.52 -7.80
C LEU A 13 71.36 -2.99 -7.61
N PHE A 14 70.75 -3.63 -8.62
CA PHE A 14 70.43 -5.05 -8.54
C PHE A 14 71.00 -5.88 -9.69
N PRO A 15 72.26 -6.25 -9.63
CA PRO A 15 72.70 -7.40 -10.35
C PRO A 15 73.31 -8.44 -9.38
N LEU A 16 72.48 -9.32 -8.90
CA LEU A 16 72.76 -10.66 -8.39
C LEU A 16 71.50 -11.20 -7.71
N TYR A 17 70.42 -11.36 -8.48
CA TYR A 17 69.25 -12.07 -7.97
C TYR A 17 69.37 -13.54 -8.26
N LEU A 18 69.57 -14.28 -7.19
CA LEU A 18 69.20 -15.68 -7.12
C LEU A 18 67.79 -15.84 -7.68
N SER A 19 67.62 -16.75 -8.60
CA SER A 19 66.33 -17.04 -9.22
C SER A 19 65.30 -17.37 -8.12
N ALA A 20 64.25 -16.58 -7.99
CA ALA A 20 63.17 -16.86 -7.02
C ALA A 20 62.44 -18.13 -7.44
N GLU A 21 62.45 -19.11 -6.57
CA GLU A 21 61.84 -20.42 -6.78
C GLU A 21 60.94 -20.77 -5.61
N MET A 22 59.76 -21.23 -5.93
CA MET A 22 58.85 -21.80 -4.92
C MET A 22 59.14 -23.29 -4.82
N ARG A 23 59.60 -23.77 -3.66
CA ARG A 23 59.98 -25.16 -3.47
C ARG A 23 58.92 -26.02 -2.77
N SER A 24 58.01 -25.40 -2.03
CA SER A 24 56.92 -26.09 -1.35
C SER A 24 55.69 -25.19 -1.29
N SER A 25 54.54 -25.78 -1.40
CA SER A 25 53.28 -25.07 -1.20
C SER A 25 52.21 -26.03 -0.71
N HIS A 26 51.31 -25.53 0.15
CA HIS A 26 50.12 -26.24 0.57
C HIS A 26 49.04 -25.25 0.98
N VAL A 27 47.80 -25.76 1.11
CA VAL A 27 46.66 -24.98 1.57
C VAL A 27 46.25 -25.50 2.93
N VAL A 28 46.08 -24.60 3.89
CA VAL A 28 45.54 -24.92 5.21
C VAL A 28 44.06 -24.57 5.20
N LEU A 29 43.22 -25.56 5.39
CA LEU A 29 41.78 -25.46 5.43
C LEU A 29 41.25 -25.47 6.85
N PRO A 30 40.08 -24.82 7.14
CA PRO A 30 39.41 -24.95 8.42
C PRO A 30 38.98 -26.39 8.66
N GLU A 31 39.01 -26.85 9.91
CA GLU A 31 38.66 -28.25 10.25
C GLU A 31 37.20 -28.58 9.98
N LYS A 32 36.28 -27.66 10.33
CA LYS A 32 34.82 -27.82 10.17
C LYS A 32 34.19 -26.52 9.70
N PRO A 33 34.34 -26.17 8.43
CA PRO A 33 33.72 -24.99 7.89
C PRO A 33 32.19 -25.18 7.83
N VAL A 34 31.45 -24.16 8.30
CA VAL A 34 29.98 -24.15 8.30
C VAL A 34 29.48 -23.12 7.29
N GLN A 35 28.43 -23.48 6.58
CA GLN A 35 27.75 -22.62 5.61
C GLN A 35 27.39 -21.28 6.26
N GLY A 36 27.71 -20.17 5.55
CA GLY A 36 27.39 -18.81 5.99
C GLY A 36 28.28 -18.26 7.12
N GLU A 37 29.14 -19.05 7.72
CA GLU A 37 30.11 -18.57 8.70
C GLU A 37 31.42 -18.12 8.04
N THR A 38 32.09 -17.17 8.71
CA THR A 38 33.41 -16.71 8.25
C THR A 38 34.44 -17.75 8.62
N MET A 39 35.28 -18.13 7.66
CA MET A 39 36.36 -19.08 7.80
C MET A 39 37.68 -18.48 7.32
N GLU A 40 38.79 -19.01 7.81
CA GLU A 40 40.12 -18.66 7.32
C GLU A 40 40.68 -19.76 6.43
N ILE A 41 41.21 -19.38 5.27
CA ILE A 41 41.93 -20.25 4.34
C ILE A 41 43.34 -19.69 4.16
N GLN A 42 44.35 -20.51 4.38
CA GLN A 42 45.74 -20.07 4.27
C GLN A 42 46.47 -20.77 3.12
N TYR A 43 47.09 -19.99 2.26
CA TYR A 43 48.02 -20.46 1.22
C TYR A 43 49.44 -20.27 1.73
N VAL A 44 50.12 -21.38 2.00
CA VAL A 44 51.48 -21.39 2.56
C VAL A 44 52.44 -21.85 1.51
N PHE A 45 53.48 -21.07 1.25
CA PHE A 45 54.54 -21.45 0.29
C PHE A 45 55.92 -20.94 0.73
N GLU A 46 56.98 -21.66 0.33
CA GLU A 46 58.35 -21.24 0.58
C GLU A 46 58.96 -20.71 -0.73
N VAL A 47 59.51 -19.51 -0.69
CA VAL A 47 60.03 -18.81 -1.87
C VAL A 47 61.35 -18.13 -1.56
N THR A 48 62.22 -18.01 -2.60
CA THR A 48 63.41 -17.17 -2.58
C THR A 48 63.24 -15.93 -3.45
N GLY A 49 63.75 -14.78 -3.01
CA GLY A 49 63.70 -13.53 -3.78
C GLY A 49 62.32 -12.88 -3.83
N ALA A 50 62.07 -12.07 -4.84
CA ALA A 50 60.81 -11.32 -4.97
C ALA A 50 59.64 -12.20 -5.42
N TRP A 51 58.49 -12.00 -4.84
CA TRP A 51 57.26 -12.71 -5.15
C TRP A 51 56.05 -11.76 -5.15
N ARG A 52 54.99 -12.17 -5.85
CA ARG A 52 53.68 -11.52 -5.81
C ARG A 52 52.57 -12.57 -5.88
N PHE A 53 51.70 -12.56 -4.93
CA PHE A 53 50.51 -13.41 -4.92
C PHE A 53 49.45 -12.81 -5.86
N LEU A 54 48.96 -13.58 -6.82
CA LEU A 54 47.98 -13.12 -7.80
C LEU A 54 46.55 -13.53 -7.44
N GLY A 55 46.41 -14.49 -6.52
CA GLY A 55 45.10 -14.96 -6.04
C GLY A 55 44.40 -15.91 -7.00
N HIS A 56 43.09 -15.97 -6.90
CA HIS A 56 42.23 -16.72 -7.78
C HIS A 56 41.91 -15.89 -9.04
N GLU A 57 41.96 -16.51 -10.22
CA GLU A 57 41.59 -15.85 -11.49
C GLU A 57 40.06 -15.87 -11.73
N GLU A 58 39.37 -16.90 -11.22
CA GLU A 58 37.96 -17.12 -11.45
C GLU A 58 37.18 -16.95 -10.16
N ARG A 59 35.98 -16.41 -10.29
CA ARG A 59 35.02 -16.37 -9.20
C ARG A 59 34.56 -17.78 -8.87
N ILE A 60 34.65 -18.16 -7.59
CA ILE A 60 34.15 -19.46 -7.11
C ILE A 60 32.68 -19.32 -6.82
N GLU A 61 31.86 -20.11 -7.47
CA GLU A 61 30.40 -20.07 -7.32
C GLU A 61 29.94 -20.40 -5.90
N GLY A 62 29.10 -19.52 -5.33
CA GLY A 62 28.61 -19.67 -3.95
C GLY A 62 29.68 -19.49 -2.88
N PHE A 63 30.81 -18.87 -3.23
CA PHE A 63 31.92 -18.67 -2.31
C PHE A 63 32.54 -17.27 -2.47
N ARG A 64 32.79 -16.57 -1.39
CA ARG A 64 33.32 -15.20 -1.42
C ARG A 64 34.55 -15.06 -0.53
N PHE A 65 35.60 -14.46 -1.08
CA PHE A 65 36.74 -13.97 -0.30
C PHE A 65 36.45 -12.53 0.12
N MET A 66 36.55 -12.24 1.44
CA MET A 66 36.19 -10.95 2.02
C MET A 66 37.40 -10.08 2.34
N ALA A 67 38.47 -10.68 2.83
CA ALA A 67 39.69 -9.98 3.20
C ALA A 67 40.93 -10.87 2.97
N GLN A 68 42.06 -10.22 2.71
CA GLN A 68 43.34 -10.88 2.54
C GLN A 68 44.40 -10.21 3.39
N ASP A 69 45.24 -11.00 4.04
CA ASP A 69 46.43 -10.57 4.76
C ASP A 69 47.58 -11.51 4.44
N HIS A 70 48.81 -11.14 4.75
CA HIS A 70 49.94 -12.01 4.61
C HIS A 70 50.97 -11.83 5.73
N SER A 71 51.70 -12.90 5.98
CA SER A 71 52.86 -12.89 6.91
C SER A 71 54.04 -13.62 6.30
N GLU A 72 55.25 -13.24 6.72
CA GLU A 72 56.47 -13.84 6.27
C GLU A 72 57.30 -14.34 7.46
N LYS A 73 57.86 -15.56 7.34
CA LYS A 73 58.76 -16.15 8.32
C LYS A 73 60.02 -16.70 7.64
N ARG A 74 61.20 -16.26 8.05
CA ARG A 74 62.45 -16.79 7.53
C ARG A 74 62.65 -18.23 7.97
N VAL A 75 62.75 -19.17 7.05
CA VAL A 75 62.95 -20.61 7.33
C VAL A 75 64.36 -21.08 7.09
N SER A 76 65.15 -20.38 6.26
CA SER A 76 66.56 -20.62 6.03
C SER A 76 67.31 -19.34 5.56
N ARG A 77 68.60 -19.46 5.22
CA ARG A 77 69.36 -18.33 4.67
C ARG A 77 68.79 -17.83 3.31
N SER A 78 68.17 -18.72 2.54
CA SER A 78 67.70 -18.44 1.18
C SER A 78 66.21 -18.44 1.04
N TYR A 79 65.42 -19.02 1.97
CA TYR A 79 63.99 -19.20 1.86
C TYR A 79 63.21 -18.47 2.94
N VAL A 80 62.12 -17.84 2.49
CA VAL A 80 61.08 -17.25 3.33
C VAL A 80 59.81 -18.08 3.16
N GLN A 81 59.17 -18.48 4.23
CA GLN A 81 57.82 -19.02 4.20
C GLN A 81 56.85 -17.84 4.21
N VAL A 82 55.98 -17.82 3.24
CA VAL A 82 54.89 -16.85 3.13
C VAL A 82 53.58 -17.54 3.43
N THR A 83 52.80 -16.93 4.28
CA THR A 83 51.42 -17.35 4.54
C THR A 83 50.47 -16.24 4.09
N VAL A 84 49.63 -16.51 3.10
CA VAL A 84 48.56 -15.60 2.67
C VAL A 84 47.26 -16.13 3.23
N SER A 85 46.66 -15.38 4.12
CA SER A 85 45.40 -15.70 4.81
C SER A 85 44.24 -14.98 4.14
N TYR A 86 43.20 -15.73 3.80
CA TYR A 86 41.91 -15.18 3.39
C TYR A 86 40.85 -15.40 4.43
N LEU A 87 40.11 -14.36 4.79
CA LEU A 87 38.79 -14.51 5.36
C LEU A 87 37.80 -14.77 4.24
N ALA A 88 37.08 -15.87 4.33
CA ALA A 88 36.17 -16.33 3.30
C ALA A 88 34.83 -16.78 3.88
N LYS A 89 33.81 -16.84 3.03
CA LYS A 89 32.47 -17.32 3.37
C LYS A 89 31.96 -18.22 2.25
N SER A 90 31.42 -19.39 2.63
CA SER A 90 30.68 -20.24 1.70
C SER A 90 29.19 -20.05 1.89
N PHE A 91 28.45 -19.73 0.84
CA PHE A 91 26.99 -19.65 0.84
C PHE A 91 26.34 -21.02 0.60
N VAL A 92 27.11 -21.99 0.12
CA VAL A 92 26.66 -23.35 -0.17
C VAL A 92 27.22 -24.34 0.84
N ALA A 93 26.45 -25.39 1.15
CA ALA A 93 26.91 -26.55 1.88
C ALA A 93 27.35 -27.66 0.91
N GLY A 94 28.19 -28.57 1.36
CA GLY A 94 28.73 -29.67 0.57
C GLY A 94 30.15 -29.41 0.06
N THR A 95 30.46 -29.95 -1.10
CA THR A 95 31.81 -29.90 -1.66
C THR A 95 32.05 -28.61 -2.44
N VAL A 96 33.01 -27.80 -2.03
CA VAL A 96 33.47 -26.61 -2.73
C VAL A 96 34.88 -26.86 -3.28
N ASN A 97 35.06 -26.70 -4.59
CA ASN A 97 36.35 -26.83 -5.23
C ASN A 97 37.03 -25.46 -5.30
N LEU A 98 38.16 -25.31 -4.62
CA LEU A 98 39.02 -24.13 -4.69
C LEU A 98 40.02 -24.34 -5.83
N PRO A 99 39.99 -23.53 -6.89
CA PRO A 99 40.91 -23.67 -8.01
C PRO A 99 42.36 -23.34 -7.62
N PRO A 100 43.37 -23.74 -8.41
CA PRO A 100 44.76 -23.37 -8.18
C PRO A 100 44.94 -21.86 -8.06
N VAL A 101 45.85 -21.41 -7.19
CA VAL A 101 46.23 -19.98 -7.04
C VAL A 101 47.56 -19.71 -7.69
N LYS A 102 47.71 -18.55 -8.27
CA LYS A 102 48.92 -18.11 -8.97
C LYS A 102 49.83 -17.28 -8.06
N VAL A 103 51.10 -17.61 -8.06
CA VAL A 103 52.18 -16.83 -7.44
C VAL A 103 53.18 -16.45 -8.54
N MET A 104 53.41 -15.16 -8.74
CA MET A 104 54.43 -14.67 -9.66
C MET A 104 55.75 -14.60 -8.92
N THR A 105 56.77 -15.16 -9.53
CA THR A 105 58.18 -15.08 -9.10
C THR A 105 59.02 -14.56 -10.27
N ASN A 106 60.29 -14.31 -10.08
CA ASN A 106 61.18 -13.92 -11.18
C ASN A 106 61.50 -15.07 -12.17
N LYS A 107 61.06 -16.31 -11.88
CA LYS A 107 61.04 -17.44 -12.85
C LYS A 107 59.70 -17.59 -13.57
N GLY A 108 58.80 -16.66 -13.42
CA GLY A 108 57.47 -16.71 -13.99
C GLY A 108 56.37 -17.11 -12.98
N VAL A 109 55.18 -17.41 -13.52
CA VAL A 109 54.03 -17.80 -12.71
C VAL A 109 54.15 -19.25 -12.26
N GLN A 110 54.02 -19.49 -10.96
CA GLN A 110 53.97 -20.81 -10.35
C GLN A 110 52.59 -21.02 -9.69
N LEU A 111 52.14 -22.27 -9.58
CA LEU A 111 50.82 -22.61 -9.07
C LEU A 111 50.92 -23.26 -7.69
N ILE A 112 50.06 -22.80 -6.76
CA ILE A 112 49.67 -23.58 -5.59
C ILE A 112 48.48 -24.44 -6.03
N PRO A 113 48.53 -25.78 -5.90
CA PRO A 113 47.47 -26.66 -6.37
C PRO A 113 46.13 -26.31 -5.71
N GLY A 114 45.06 -26.46 -6.49
CA GLY A 114 43.71 -26.37 -5.94
C GLY A 114 43.40 -27.48 -4.92
N CYS A 115 42.38 -27.28 -4.14
CA CYS A 115 41.96 -28.23 -3.14
C CYS A 115 40.42 -28.27 -3.01
N THR A 116 39.92 -29.22 -2.23
CA THR A 116 38.50 -29.41 -2.00
C THR A 116 38.18 -29.11 -0.54
N LEU A 117 37.17 -28.29 -0.31
CA LEU A 117 36.66 -27.94 0.99
C LEU A 117 35.29 -28.61 1.21
N GLN A 118 35.08 -29.26 2.35
CA GLN A 118 33.79 -29.80 2.75
C GLN A 118 33.13 -28.84 3.72
N VAL A 119 32.02 -28.25 3.32
CA VAL A 119 31.26 -27.26 4.11
C VAL A 119 30.04 -27.94 4.71
N GLU A 120 29.92 -27.92 6.03
CA GLU A 120 28.76 -28.46 6.72
C GLU A 120 27.55 -27.51 6.54
N PRO A 121 26.31 -28.03 6.40
CA PRO A 121 25.11 -27.20 6.40
C PRO A 121 25.01 -26.43 7.72
N HIS A 122 24.52 -25.20 7.65
CA HIS A 122 24.30 -24.44 8.89
C HIS A 122 23.19 -25.08 9.73
N PRO A 123 23.44 -25.35 11.03
CA PRO A 123 22.51 -26.15 11.88
C PRO A 123 21.15 -25.48 12.09
N VAL A 124 21.07 -24.14 11.94
CA VAL A 124 19.83 -23.39 12.20
C VAL A 124 19.04 -23.16 10.91
N TYR A 125 19.71 -22.84 9.78
CA TYR A 125 19.00 -22.44 8.55
C TYR A 125 19.39 -23.24 7.29
N GLY A 126 20.24 -24.24 7.41
CA GLY A 126 20.74 -24.98 6.24
C GLY A 126 19.63 -25.62 5.40
N GLU A 127 18.62 -26.22 6.03
CA GLU A 127 17.46 -26.79 5.32
C GLU A 127 16.56 -25.70 4.70
N ALA A 128 16.31 -24.61 5.43
CA ALA A 128 15.54 -23.49 4.90
C ALA A 128 16.25 -22.82 3.70
N TRP A 129 17.58 -22.71 3.77
CA TRP A 129 18.40 -22.23 2.66
C TRP A 129 18.25 -23.11 1.42
N LYS A 130 18.27 -24.43 1.59
CA LYS A 130 18.08 -25.38 0.50
C LYS A 130 16.70 -25.22 -0.14
N THR A 131 15.65 -25.12 0.71
CA THR A 131 14.27 -24.87 0.27
C THR A 131 14.17 -23.56 -0.53
N ALA A 132 14.75 -22.47 -0.01
CA ALA A 132 14.76 -21.17 -0.69
C ALA A 132 15.41 -21.26 -2.08
N ARG A 133 16.61 -21.86 -2.16
CA ARG A 133 17.38 -21.99 -3.40
C ARG A 133 16.67 -22.84 -4.44
N GLU A 134 16.14 -24.00 -4.05
CA GLU A 134 15.41 -24.91 -4.94
C GLU A 134 14.15 -24.22 -5.49
N PHE A 135 13.42 -23.52 -4.64
CA PHE A 135 12.23 -22.79 -5.03
C PHE A 135 12.55 -21.64 -6.00
N LEU A 136 13.51 -20.76 -5.66
CA LEU A 136 13.92 -19.65 -6.53
C LEU A 136 14.39 -20.15 -7.89
N LYS A 137 15.13 -21.27 -7.95
CA LYS A 137 15.54 -21.90 -9.21
C LYS A 137 14.34 -22.35 -10.05
N GLN A 138 13.28 -22.89 -9.42
CA GLN A 138 12.03 -23.24 -10.12
C GLN A 138 11.31 -22.01 -10.66
N GLN A 139 11.45 -20.85 -10.00
CA GLN A 139 10.94 -19.56 -10.49
C GLN A 139 11.82 -18.90 -11.54
N GLY A 140 12.91 -19.54 -11.99
CA GLY A 140 13.84 -19.01 -12.99
C GLY A 140 15.03 -18.22 -12.41
N GLU A 141 15.13 -18.12 -11.08
CA GLU A 141 16.19 -17.38 -10.38
C GLU A 141 17.28 -18.34 -9.90
N ASP A 142 18.39 -18.46 -10.65
CA ASP A 142 19.56 -19.27 -10.25
C ASP A 142 20.45 -18.50 -9.28
N CYS A 143 20.02 -18.40 -8.03
CA CYS A 143 20.71 -17.70 -6.95
C CYS A 143 21.87 -18.55 -6.42
N LYS A 144 23.10 -18.10 -6.66
CA LYS A 144 24.34 -18.81 -6.28
C LYS A 144 24.91 -18.35 -4.95
N GLU A 145 24.65 -17.10 -4.57
CA GLU A 145 25.12 -16.48 -3.34
C GLU A 145 23.95 -16.03 -2.47
N LEU A 146 22.98 -16.94 -2.25
CA LEU A 146 21.83 -16.70 -1.41
C LEU A 146 22.26 -16.62 0.06
N GLU A 147 22.31 -15.41 0.60
CA GLU A 147 22.77 -15.10 1.95
C GLU A 147 21.62 -15.08 2.94
N TRP A 148 21.78 -15.76 4.08
CA TRP A 148 20.86 -15.63 5.20
C TRP A 148 20.98 -14.23 5.81
N ARG A 149 19.85 -13.54 5.97
CA ARG A 149 19.81 -12.19 6.51
C ARG A 149 19.41 -12.17 7.96
N TYR A 150 18.31 -12.82 8.30
CA TYR A 150 17.82 -12.92 9.68
C TYR A 150 16.74 -13.98 9.86
N PHE A 151 16.37 -14.18 11.12
CA PHE A 151 15.28 -15.04 11.55
C PHE A 151 14.31 -14.21 12.39
N LEU A 152 13.03 -14.25 12.05
CA LEU A 152 11.97 -13.56 12.77
C LEU A 152 10.73 -14.45 12.87
N GLY A 153 10.19 -14.60 14.10
CA GLY A 153 9.18 -15.60 14.36
C GLY A 153 9.73 -17.02 14.14
N ASN A 154 9.24 -17.71 13.13
CA ASN A 154 9.75 -19.02 12.67
C ASN A 154 10.19 -18.97 11.19
N THR A 155 10.42 -17.80 10.65
CA THR A 155 10.70 -17.55 9.22
C THR A 155 12.14 -17.10 9.04
N HIS A 156 12.86 -17.76 8.10
CA HIS A 156 14.20 -17.39 7.67
C HIS A 156 14.14 -16.51 6.42
N ALA A 157 14.87 -15.40 6.42
CA ALA A 157 15.01 -14.51 5.29
C ALA A 157 16.33 -14.73 4.58
N PHE A 158 16.27 -14.91 3.27
CA PHE A 158 17.41 -15.04 2.37
C PHE A 158 17.35 -14.00 1.26
N CYS A 159 18.52 -13.49 0.85
CA CYS A 159 18.66 -12.56 -0.26
C CYS A 159 19.92 -12.87 -1.04
N ASP A 160 19.82 -12.86 -2.38
CA ASP A 160 20.94 -12.92 -3.29
C ASP A 160 21.28 -11.50 -3.78
N ALA A 161 22.41 -10.95 -3.31
CA ALA A 161 22.81 -9.59 -3.60
C ALA A 161 23.14 -9.34 -5.09
N ASP A 162 23.56 -10.36 -5.84
CA ASP A 162 23.90 -10.22 -7.24
C ASP A 162 22.66 -10.12 -8.15
N ARG A 163 21.57 -10.80 -7.75
CA ARG A 163 20.31 -10.86 -8.50
C ARG A 163 19.18 -10.09 -7.85
N ASN A 164 19.41 -9.54 -6.65
CA ASN A 164 18.39 -8.90 -5.83
C ASN A 164 17.17 -9.79 -5.54
N ALA A 165 17.30 -11.10 -5.75
CA ALA A 165 16.24 -12.05 -5.45
C ALA A 165 16.16 -12.32 -3.94
N PHE A 166 14.95 -12.50 -3.43
CA PHE A 166 14.73 -12.87 -2.05
C PHE A 166 13.76 -14.04 -1.88
N ALA A 167 13.89 -14.77 -0.79
CA ALA A 167 12.89 -15.75 -0.35
C ALA A 167 12.79 -15.78 1.16
N TRP A 168 11.57 -15.88 1.66
CA TRP A 168 11.26 -16.08 3.06
C TRP A 168 10.72 -17.48 3.25
N VAL A 169 11.34 -18.22 4.15
CA VAL A 169 11.06 -19.65 4.36
C VAL A 169 10.60 -19.89 5.80
N ALA A 170 9.35 -20.29 5.95
CA ALA A 170 8.76 -20.82 7.17
C ALA A 170 8.85 -22.36 7.19
N PRO A 171 8.54 -23.06 8.29
CA PRO A 171 8.49 -24.52 8.31
C PRO A 171 7.54 -25.14 7.27
N SER A 172 6.48 -24.43 6.88
CA SER A 172 5.56 -24.83 5.81
C SER A 172 6.11 -24.68 4.38
N GLY A 173 7.30 -24.09 4.21
CA GLY A 173 7.93 -23.81 2.91
C GLY A 173 8.11 -22.32 2.64
N VAL A 174 8.26 -21.95 1.35
CA VAL A 174 8.40 -20.54 0.96
C VAL A 174 7.08 -19.81 1.15
N VAL A 175 7.13 -18.68 1.84
CA VAL A 175 5.95 -17.84 2.17
C VAL A 175 5.98 -16.47 1.49
N ALA A 176 7.16 -16.03 1.05
CA ALA A 176 7.32 -14.85 0.22
C ALA A 176 8.56 -14.97 -0.67
N TYR A 177 8.52 -14.38 -1.86
CA TYR A 177 9.67 -14.30 -2.76
C TYR A 177 9.51 -13.17 -3.78
N GLY A 178 10.62 -12.73 -4.35
CA GLY A 178 10.61 -11.68 -5.36
C GLY A 178 12.01 -11.28 -5.78
N VAL A 179 12.09 -10.15 -6.48
CA VAL A 179 13.34 -9.49 -6.85
C VAL A 179 13.44 -8.13 -6.16
N ASP A 180 14.66 -7.59 -6.09
CA ASP A 180 14.95 -6.28 -5.50
C ASP A 180 14.70 -6.14 -3.99
N ALA A 181 15.37 -6.99 -3.21
CA ALA A 181 15.36 -6.94 -1.74
C ALA A 181 16.43 -6.01 -1.14
N THR A 182 17.05 -5.12 -1.92
CA THR A 182 18.25 -4.38 -1.52
C THR A 182 18.05 -3.41 -0.34
N MET A 183 16.82 -2.93 -0.12
CA MET A 183 16.49 -1.99 0.96
C MET A 183 16.13 -2.65 2.28
N TRP A 184 16.03 -3.97 2.34
CA TRP A 184 15.52 -4.63 3.53
C TRP A 184 16.63 -5.02 4.49
N ASP A 185 16.77 -4.28 5.58
CA ASP A 185 17.82 -4.49 6.60
C ASP A 185 17.33 -5.24 7.85
N GLY A 186 16.05 -5.60 7.91
CA GLY A 186 15.42 -6.31 9.05
C GLY A 186 15.26 -5.49 10.32
N LYS A 187 15.56 -4.19 10.27
CA LYS A 187 15.53 -3.30 11.43
C LYS A 187 14.36 -2.35 11.45
N ASN A 188 13.72 -2.12 10.30
CA ASN A 188 12.63 -1.19 10.18
C ASN A 188 11.28 -1.86 10.44
N ASN A 189 10.38 -1.14 11.13
CA ASN A 189 8.96 -1.44 11.26
C ASN A 189 8.22 -1.19 9.93
N ASP A 190 8.81 -1.59 8.82
CA ASP A 190 8.17 -1.55 7.53
C ASP A 190 7.10 -2.66 7.40
N LEU A 191 6.27 -2.56 6.39
CA LEU A 191 5.20 -3.52 6.16
C LEU A 191 5.77 -4.93 5.92
N ALA A 192 6.91 -5.05 5.23
CA ALA A 192 7.58 -6.32 5.01
C ALA A 192 7.96 -6.99 6.33
N GLY A 193 8.52 -6.23 7.29
CA GLY A 193 8.81 -6.72 8.65
C GLY A 193 7.56 -7.16 9.42
N ARG A 194 6.42 -6.48 9.21
CA ARG A 194 5.13 -6.86 9.83
C ARG A 194 4.56 -8.14 9.23
N PHE A 195 4.66 -8.33 7.91
CA PHE A 195 4.35 -9.61 7.26
C PHE A 195 5.17 -10.76 7.86
N PHE A 196 6.45 -10.54 8.15
CA PHE A 196 7.30 -11.53 8.80
C PHE A 196 6.80 -11.94 10.18
N ASN A 197 6.43 -10.98 11.01
CA ASN A 197 5.85 -11.26 12.32
C ASN A 197 4.54 -12.05 12.18
N ALA A 198 3.75 -11.74 11.17
CA ALA A 198 2.50 -12.42 10.89
C ALA A 198 2.70 -13.89 10.46
N TYR A 199 3.79 -14.21 9.76
CA TYR A 199 4.10 -15.59 9.34
C TYR A 199 4.41 -16.55 10.51
N GLY A 200 4.66 -16.05 11.70
CA GLY A 200 4.87 -16.89 12.89
C GLY A 200 3.73 -17.84 13.24
N THR A 201 2.51 -17.59 12.73
CA THR A 201 1.35 -18.47 12.96
C THR A 201 1.20 -19.60 11.94
N GLU A 202 1.85 -19.52 10.78
CA GLU A 202 1.76 -20.47 9.65
C GLU A 202 0.35 -20.73 9.14
N ARG A 203 -0.59 -19.82 9.39
CA ARG A 203 -1.94 -19.87 8.88
C ARG A 203 -2.08 -18.83 7.78
N PHE A 204 -2.55 -19.29 6.63
CA PHE A 204 -2.67 -18.45 5.43
C PHE A 204 -4.08 -18.48 4.90
N VAL A 205 -4.54 -17.32 4.46
CA VAL A 205 -5.78 -17.18 3.72
C VAL A 205 -5.71 -17.98 2.43
N THR A 206 -6.78 -18.66 2.09
CA THR A 206 -6.88 -19.36 0.81
C THR A 206 -7.09 -18.34 -0.31
N VAL A 207 -6.08 -18.22 -1.18
CA VAL A 207 -6.19 -17.45 -2.42
C VAL A 207 -6.86 -18.36 -3.47
N PRO A 208 -7.87 -17.86 -4.23
CA PRO A 208 -8.48 -18.61 -5.32
C PRO A 208 -7.47 -19.18 -6.32
N GLU A 209 -7.81 -20.30 -6.96
CA GLU A 209 -7.01 -20.86 -8.05
C GLU A 209 -7.02 -19.92 -9.27
N GLY A 210 -5.90 -19.76 -9.92
CA GLY A 210 -5.74 -18.91 -11.09
C GLY A 210 -4.34 -18.30 -11.16
N THR A 211 -4.09 -17.55 -12.22
CA THR A 211 -2.81 -16.86 -12.43
C THR A 211 -3.04 -15.57 -13.18
N VAL A 212 -2.59 -14.48 -12.62
CA VAL A 212 -2.47 -13.17 -13.25
C VAL A 212 -1.07 -12.64 -12.96
N ASP A 213 -0.28 -12.43 -14.00
CA ASP A 213 1.03 -11.80 -13.89
C ASP A 213 0.88 -10.33 -13.42
N PRO A 214 1.92 -9.73 -12.82
CA PRO A 214 1.85 -8.37 -12.31
C PRO A 214 1.39 -7.37 -13.36
N LEU A 215 0.21 -6.79 -13.18
CA LEU A 215 -0.43 -5.86 -14.13
C LEU A 215 0.38 -4.56 -14.29
N LEU A 216 1.02 -4.10 -13.23
CA LEU A 216 1.81 -2.87 -13.25
C LEU A 216 3.14 -3.04 -14.02
N GLY A 217 3.62 -4.28 -14.25
CA GLY A 217 4.86 -4.55 -14.96
C GLY A 217 6.04 -3.78 -14.34
N ASP A 218 6.71 -2.94 -15.13
CA ASP A 218 7.87 -2.16 -14.71
C ASP A 218 7.54 -0.85 -13.97
N ILE A 219 6.26 -0.59 -13.68
CA ILE A 219 5.85 0.60 -12.93
C ILE A 219 6.29 0.43 -11.47
N ALA A 220 7.30 1.20 -11.05
CA ALA A 220 7.89 1.12 -9.72
C ALA A 220 8.26 2.53 -9.23
N TYR A 221 7.31 3.21 -8.59
CA TYR A 221 7.50 4.57 -8.07
C TYR A 221 7.91 4.55 -6.60
N SER A 222 8.39 5.71 -6.10
CA SER A 222 8.72 5.91 -4.68
C SER A 222 8.09 7.20 -4.17
N GLN A 223 8.04 7.32 -2.85
CA GLN A 223 7.46 8.49 -2.19
C GLN A 223 8.47 9.63 -1.97
N ASP A 224 9.70 9.52 -2.44
CA ASP A 224 10.81 10.43 -2.20
C ASP A 224 11.66 10.69 -3.46
N GLY A 225 12.74 11.44 -3.30
CA GLY A 225 13.71 11.71 -4.35
C GLY A 225 13.12 12.42 -5.56
N GLU A 226 13.45 11.96 -6.75
CA GLU A 226 13.01 12.49 -8.05
C GLU A 226 11.49 12.54 -8.22
N PHE A 227 10.76 11.65 -7.51
CA PHE A 227 9.30 11.60 -7.54
C PHE A 227 8.63 12.77 -6.81
N CYS A 228 9.37 13.50 -5.98
CA CYS A 228 8.89 14.63 -5.20
C CYS A 228 9.48 15.97 -5.64
N GLU A 229 10.11 16.04 -6.81
CA GLU A 229 10.57 17.32 -7.34
C GLU A 229 9.39 18.28 -7.55
N GLY A 230 9.49 19.49 -6.96
CA GLY A 230 8.41 20.49 -7.00
C GLY A 230 7.41 20.40 -5.85
N PHE A 231 7.51 19.41 -4.96
CA PHE A 231 6.70 19.39 -3.74
C PHE A 231 7.06 20.52 -2.79
N PRO A 232 6.11 20.99 -1.94
CA PRO A 232 6.38 22.00 -0.92
C PRO A 232 7.52 21.62 0.01
N VAL A 233 8.17 22.64 0.56
CA VAL A 233 9.25 22.49 1.53
C VAL A 233 8.70 22.65 2.94
N GLY A 234 8.95 21.70 3.81
CA GLY A 234 8.60 21.72 5.22
C GLY A 234 9.84 21.72 6.13
N LYS A 235 9.64 21.66 7.43
CA LYS A 235 10.73 21.57 8.42
C LYS A 235 10.93 20.13 8.90
N TYR A 236 12.16 19.64 8.76
CA TYR A 236 12.58 18.36 9.32
C TYR A 236 13.78 18.58 10.25
N ARG A 237 13.61 18.30 11.54
CA ARG A 237 14.64 18.52 12.58
C ARG A 237 15.25 19.94 12.56
N GLY A 238 14.41 20.94 12.18
CA GLY A 238 14.82 22.34 12.10
C GLY A 238 15.43 22.79 10.77
N TRP A 239 15.63 21.88 9.82
CA TRP A 239 16.13 22.17 8.48
C TRP A 239 15.01 22.16 7.44
N ASP A 240 15.19 22.92 6.36
CA ASP A 240 14.30 22.89 5.22
C ASP A 240 14.50 21.59 4.43
N SER A 241 13.41 20.87 4.16
CA SER A 241 13.43 19.64 3.39
C SER A 241 12.17 19.52 2.54
N THR A 242 12.30 18.99 1.32
CA THR A 242 11.16 18.71 0.44
C THR A 242 10.25 17.69 1.10
N CYS A 243 8.93 17.91 1.07
CA CYS A 243 7.96 16.96 1.57
C CYS A 243 7.95 15.70 0.69
N VAL A 244 7.73 14.55 1.31
CA VAL A 244 7.55 13.28 0.58
C VAL A 244 6.10 13.14 0.08
N ALA A 245 5.88 12.35 -0.97
CA ALA A 245 4.54 12.19 -1.56
C ALA A 245 3.57 11.41 -0.66
N GLY A 246 4.10 10.44 0.11
CA GLY A 246 3.30 9.50 0.90
C GLY A 246 2.82 8.30 0.09
N CYS A 247 2.63 7.17 0.79
CA CYS A 247 2.31 5.87 0.16
C CYS A 247 0.99 5.87 -0.64
N GLY A 248 -0.03 6.60 -0.17
CA GLY A 248 -1.30 6.72 -0.89
C GLY A 248 -1.15 7.42 -2.25
N ALA A 249 -0.41 8.53 -2.32
CA ALA A 249 -0.13 9.21 -3.57
C ALA A 249 0.64 8.33 -4.55
N VAL A 250 1.63 7.56 -4.04
CA VAL A 250 2.40 6.61 -4.86
C VAL A 250 1.51 5.51 -5.42
N ALA A 251 0.68 4.87 -4.57
CA ALA A 251 -0.23 3.82 -5.00
C ALA A 251 -1.20 4.32 -6.08
N LEU A 252 -1.77 5.53 -5.90
CA LEU A 252 -2.63 6.15 -6.92
C LEU A 252 -1.87 6.42 -8.21
N ALA A 253 -0.69 7.06 -8.14
CA ALA A 253 0.10 7.39 -9.32
C ALA A 253 0.47 6.14 -10.15
N GLN A 254 0.78 5.02 -9.50
CA GLN A 254 1.03 3.73 -10.17
C GLN A 254 -0.22 3.20 -10.89
N VAL A 255 -1.38 3.24 -10.24
CA VAL A 255 -2.67 2.87 -10.84
C VAL A 255 -3.01 3.77 -12.02
N LEU A 256 -2.86 5.08 -11.88
CA LEU A 256 -3.09 6.04 -12.97
C LEU A 256 -2.15 5.79 -14.15
N ARG A 257 -0.88 5.50 -13.89
CA ARG A 257 0.09 5.16 -14.94
C ARG A 257 -0.30 3.89 -15.69
N TYR A 258 -0.81 2.89 -14.99
CA TYR A 258 -1.30 1.64 -15.60
C TYR A 258 -2.41 1.91 -16.63
N TYR A 259 -3.37 2.77 -16.29
CA TYR A 259 -4.47 3.11 -17.20
C TYR A 259 -4.10 4.17 -18.24
N GLY A 260 -3.10 4.99 -17.98
CA GLY A 260 -2.54 5.97 -18.92
C GLY A 260 -3.58 6.87 -19.58
N PRO A 261 -3.63 6.92 -20.92
CA PRO A 261 -4.52 7.83 -21.66
C PRO A 261 -6.03 7.63 -21.45
N ALA A 262 -6.45 6.56 -20.77
CA ALA A 262 -7.86 6.38 -20.42
C ALA A 262 -8.32 7.25 -19.24
N VAL A 263 -7.37 7.82 -18.51
CA VAL A 263 -7.62 8.70 -17.36
C VAL A 263 -8.07 10.08 -17.81
N ARG A 264 -9.04 10.67 -17.12
CA ARG A 264 -9.65 11.97 -17.44
C ARG A 264 -9.58 12.89 -16.21
N PRO A 265 -8.48 13.65 -16.03
CA PRO A 265 -8.36 14.57 -14.90
C PRO A 265 -9.40 15.69 -14.93
N SER A 266 -10.01 16.02 -13.79
CA SER A 266 -10.99 17.10 -13.65
C SER A 266 -11.11 17.59 -12.21
N GLY A 267 -11.69 18.78 -12.03
CA GLY A 267 -11.97 19.35 -10.70
C GLY A 267 -10.72 19.85 -9.99
N LYS A 268 -10.76 19.78 -8.66
CA LYS A 268 -9.69 20.28 -7.79
C LYS A 268 -9.29 19.25 -6.75
N GLY A 269 -8.01 19.23 -6.41
CA GLY A 269 -7.48 18.54 -5.24
C GLY A 269 -7.03 19.55 -4.17
N GLN A 270 -6.66 19.04 -3.01
CA GLN A 270 -6.15 19.84 -1.91
C GLN A 270 -5.00 19.15 -1.20
N LEU A 271 -3.97 19.92 -0.90
CA LEU A 271 -2.88 19.51 -0.02
C LEU A 271 -2.97 20.28 1.29
N SER A 272 -2.55 19.66 2.37
CA SER A 272 -2.39 20.32 3.67
C SER A 272 -0.96 20.14 4.19
N MET A 273 -0.52 21.04 5.06
CA MET A 273 0.77 20.98 5.71
C MET A 273 0.72 21.81 7.01
N ASP A 274 1.45 21.39 8.04
CA ASP A 274 1.46 22.09 9.33
C ASP A 274 1.87 23.56 9.19
N GLY A 275 1.06 24.45 9.76
CA GLY A 275 1.32 25.88 9.79
C GLY A 275 1.15 26.62 8.47
N VAL A 276 0.61 25.97 7.44
CA VAL A 276 0.35 26.54 6.12
C VAL A 276 -1.14 26.41 5.78
N PRO A 277 -1.79 27.48 5.21
CA PRO A 277 -3.13 27.32 4.70
C PRO A 277 -3.23 26.19 3.67
N PRO A 278 -4.37 25.50 3.56
CA PRO A 278 -4.55 24.45 2.55
C PRO A 278 -4.25 24.94 1.14
N ILE A 279 -3.54 24.11 0.35
CA ILE A 279 -3.13 24.42 -1.02
C ILE A 279 -4.15 23.78 -1.97
N SER A 280 -4.93 24.59 -2.67
CA SER A 280 -5.83 24.10 -3.73
C SER A 280 -5.04 23.87 -5.02
N VAL A 281 -5.28 22.74 -5.68
CA VAL A 281 -4.59 22.32 -6.90
C VAL A 281 -5.62 22.00 -7.97
N ASP A 282 -5.58 22.72 -9.08
CA ASP A 282 -6.43 22.41 -10.23
C ASP A 282 -5.92 21.16 -10.95
N MET A 283 -6.80 20.16 -11.15
CA MET A 283 -6.47 18.97 -11.93
C MET A 283 -6.40 19.32 -13.41
N HIS A 284 -5.43 18.82 -14.12
CA HIS A 284 -5.22 19.11 -15.55
C HIS A 284 -4.73 17.88 -16.31
N GLU A 285 -4.84 17.93 -17.62
CA GLU A 285 -4.44 16.85 -18.52
C GLU A 285 -2.96 16.49 -18.38
N ILE A 286 -2.69 15.19 -18.44
CA ILE A 286 -1.33 14.62 -18.37
C ILE A 286 -0.85 14.30 -19.79
N ASP A 287 0.37 14.69 -20.10
CA ASP A 287 1.04 14.21 -21.31
C ASP A 287 1.63 12.82 -21.07
N TRP A 288 0.87 11.80 -21.43
CA TRP A 288 1.27 10.41 -21.26
C TRP A 288 2.43 9.97 -22.19
N ASN A 289 2.75 10.77 -23.24
CA ASN A 289 3.88 10.50 -24.13
C ASN A 289 5.20 11.10 -23.59
N ASP A 290 5.11 12.19 -22.82
CA ASP A 290 6.25 12.83 -22.13
C ASP A 290 5.91 12.99 -20.65
N LEU A 291 5.66 11.83 -20.00
CA LEU A 291 5.17 11.79 -18.61
C LEU A 291 6.21 12.32 -17.62
N LYS A 292 5.86 13.38 -16.94
CA LYS A 292 6.57 13.87 -15.75
C LYS A 292 6.00 13.20 -14.51
N VAL A 293 6.71 12.20 -14.00
CA VAL A 293 6.22 11.37 -12.90
C VAL A 293 6.01 12.18 -11.62
N ASN A 294 6.87 13.16 -11.34
CA ASN A 294 6.72 14.07 -10.21
C ASN A 294 5.44 14.93 -10.30
N GLU A 295 5.05 15.36 -11.49
CA GLU A 295 3.77 16.06 -11.72
C GLU A 295 2.57 15.14 -11.44
N LEU A 296 2.57 13.93 -12.01
CA LEU A 296 1.56 12.91 -11.74
C LEU A 296 1.47 12.62 -10.23
N MET A 297 2.63 12.51 -9.56
CA MET A 297 2.70 12.28 -8.12
C MET A 297 2.10 13.43 -7.31
N TYR A 298 2.40 14.67 -7.70
CA TYR A 298 1.86 15.88 -7.06
C TYR A 298 0.34 15.96 -7.19
N LEU A 299 -0.20 15.70 -8.39
CA LEU A 299 -1.64 15.67 -8.63
C LEU A 299 -2.31 14.50 -7.88
N SER A 300 -1.65 13.34 -7.81
CA SER A 300 -2.11 12.19 -7.03
C SER A 300 -2.20 12.53 -5.54
N ALA A 301 -1.18 13.18 -4.98
CA ALA A 301 -1.19 13.63 -3.59
C ALA A 301 -2.31 14.65 -3.33
N ALA A 302 -2.52 15.60 -4.25
CA ALA A 302 -3.57 16.60 -4.13
C ALA A 302 -4.97 15.99 -4.18
N SER A 303 -5.22 15.07 -5.13
CA SER A 303 -6.52 14.43 -5.29
C SER A 303 -6.88 13.52 -4.09
N THR A 304 -5.90 12.92 -3.43
CA THR A 304 -6.09 12.12 -2.21
C THR A 304 -6.05 12.95 -0.93
N GLN A 305 -6.05 14.28 -1.01
CA GLN A 305 -6.03 15.20 0.14
C GLN A 305 -4.89 14.90 1.11
N THR A 306 -3.71 14.67 0.58
CA THR A 306 -2.55 14.30 1.38
C THR A 306 -2.12 15.42 2.32
N HIS A 307 -1.89 15.08 3.58
CA HIS A 307 -1.16 15.92 4.53
C HIS A 307 0.32 15.72 4.31
N LEU A 308 0.98 16.77 3.82
CA LEU A 308 2.39 16.74 3.45
C LEU A 308 3.31 16.97 4.65
N SER A 309 4.37 16.18 4.71
CA SER A 309 5.47 16.32 5.67
C SER A 309 6.77 15.85 5.02
N PRO A 310 7.92 16.43 5.40
CA PRO A 310 9.22 15.94 4.93
C PRO A 310 9.60 14.54 5.44
N GLU A 311 9.00 14.08 6.53
CA GLU A 311 9.30 12.78 7.13
C GLU A 311 8.31 11.71 6.73
N ASN A 312 7.02 12.03 6.78
CA ASN A 312 5.95 11.05 6.53
C ASN A 312 4.66 11.76 6.13
N SER A 313 4.41 11.87 4.85
CA SER A 313 3.13 12.36 4.34
C SER A 313 2.06 11.27 4.41
N SER A 314 0.83 11.64 4.72
CA SER A 314 -0.26 10.70 4.95
C SER A 314 -1.56 11.12 4.30
N THR A 315 -2.35 10.14 3.90
CA THR A 315 -3.73 10.28 3.44
C THR A 315 -4.57 9.13 3.96
N SER A 316 -5.90 9.26 3.92
CA SER A 316 -6.83 8.16 4.20
C SER A 316 -7.29 7.55 2.89
N LEU A 317 -7.41 6.22 2.83
CA LEU A 317 -8.01 5.53 1.68
C LEU A 317 -9.47 5.95 1.42
N PHE A 318 -10.14 6.51 2.40
CA PHE A 318 -11.47 7.10 2.21
C PHE A 318 -11.49 8.14 1.07
N TRP A 319 -10.43 8.97 0.94
CA TRP A 319 -10.31 9.96 -0.13
C TRP A 319 -9.88 9.38 -1.47
N PHE A 320 -9.40 8.14 -1.49
CA PHE A 320 -8.95 7.50 -2.72
C PHE A 320 -10.08 7.29 -3.73
N ARG A 321 -11.26 6.87 -3.24
CA ARG A 321 -12.42 6.72 -4.10
C ARG A 321 -12.87 8.05 -4.69
N HIS A 322 -12.84 9.13 -3.88
CA HIS A 322 -13.09 10.48 -4.39
C HIS A 322 -12.08 10.85 -5.47
N ALA A 323 -10.78 10.66 -5.23
CA ALA A 323 -9.75 10.92 -6.22
C ALA A 323 -10.04 10.18 -7.54
N LEU A 324 -10.28 8.88 -7.50
CA LEU A 324 -10.54 8.08 -8.69
C LEU A 324 -11.80 8.55 -9.45
N VAL A 325 -12.92 8.69 -8.77
CA VAL A 325 -14.22 8.99 -9.40
C VAL A 325 -14.37 10.48 -9.72
N GLY A 326 -14.03 11.35 -8.76
CA GLY A 326 -14.20 12.81 -8.90
C GLY A 326 -13.10 13.45 -9.73
N ASN A 327 -11.84 13.11 -9.47
CA ASN A 327 -10.73 13.80 -10.10
C ASN A 327 -10.15 13.09 -11.33
N TRP A 328 -10.26 11.77 -11.45
CA TRP A 328 -9.56 11.01 -12.49
C TRP A 328 -10.46 10.31 -13.51
N GLY A 329 -11.80 10.48 -13.39
CA GLY A 329 -12.76 9.98 -14.36
C GLY A 329 -12.94 8.46 -14.35
N PHE A 330 -12.76 7.83 -13.19
CA PHE A 330 -13.01 6.41 -13.01
C PHE A 330 -14.50 6.11 -12.79
N SER A 331 -14.88 4.86 -13.04
CA SER A 331 -16.25 4.40 -12.88
C SER A 331 -16.71 4.52 -11.42
N PRO A 332 -17.92 5.00 -11.15
CA PRO A 332 -18.50 5.00 -9.82
C PRO A 332 -18.77 3.60 -9.25
N GLU A 333 -18.53 2.53 -10.02
CA GLU A 333 -18.48 1.15 -9.52
C GLU A 333 -17.28 0.89 -8.58
N CYS A 334 -16.26 1.73 -8.64
CA CYS A 334 -15.14 1.72 -7.70
C CYS A 334 -15.65 1.75 -6.26
N ARG A 335 -15.13 0.89 -5.40
CA ARG A 335 -15.58 0.74 -4.00
C ARG A 335 -14.44 0.93 -3.04
N TYR A 336 -14.68 1.74 -2.01
CA TYR A 336 -13.88 1.77 -0.80
C TYR A 336 -14.56 0.88 0.25
N GLN A 337 -13.83 -0.06 0.81
CA GLN A 337 -14.34 -1.03 1.75
C GLN A 337 -13.43 -1.12 2.97
N GLN A 338 -14.03 -1.28 4.14
CA GLN A 338 -13.34 -1.37 5.43
C GLN A 338 -13.79 -2.62 6.19
N GLU A 339 -12.92 -3.09 7.09
CA GLU A 339 -13.24 -4.15 8.07
C GLU A 339 -13.76 -5.46 7.42
N LEU A 340 -13.30 -5.76 6.20
CA LEU A 340 -13.63 -7.03 5.54
C LEU A 340 -12.76 -8.16 6.08
N PRO A 341 -13.29 -9.39 6.17
CA PRO A 341 -12.48 -10.58 6.40
C PRO A 341 -11.42 -10.73 5.29
N LEU A 342 -10.22 -11.19 5.65
CA LEU A 342 -9.11 -11.34 4.69
C LEU A 342 -9.45 -12.31 3.55
N GLU A 343 -10.24 -13.35 3.81
CA GLU A 343 -10.73 -14.29 2.78
C GLU A 343 -11.62 -13.59 1.74
N GLU A 344 -12.42 -12.62 2.18
CA GLU A 344 -13.28 -11.85 1.29
C GLU A 344 -12.43 -10.85 0.48
N ILE A 345 -11.44 -10.21 1.11
CA ILE A 345 -10.47 -9.36 0.42
C ILE A 345 -9.74 -10.18 -0.67
N ALA A 346 -9.23 -11.37 -0.35
CA ALA A 346 -8.52 -12.21 -1.31
C ALA A 346 -9.39 -12.59 -2.51
N LYS A 347 -10.67 -12.94 -2.30
CA LYS A 347 -11.61 -13.25 -3.38
C LYS A 347 -11.87 -12.05 -4.28
N GLN A 348 -12.12 -10.87 -3.69
CA GLN A 348 -12.37 -9.66 -4.45
C GLN A 348 -11.13 -9.21 -5.23
N VAL A 349 -9.96 -9.30 -4.62
CA VAL A 349 -8.67 -9.02 -5.27
C VAL A 349 -8.49 -9.90 -6.50
N CYS A 350 -8.63 -11.22 -6.37
CA CYS A 350 -8.47 -12.13 -7.51
C CYS A 350 -9.50 -11.86 -8.62
N ALA A 351 -10.76 -11.61 -8.26
CA ALA A 351 -11.80 -11.28 -9.25
C ALA A 351 -11.50 -9.97 -10.00
N ASP A 352 -10.93 -8.97 -9.34
CA ASP A 352 -10.51 -7.74 -9.98
C ASP A 352 -9.28 -7.95 -10.87
N LEU A 353 -8.29 -8.70 -10.39
CA LEU A 353 -7.10 -9.03 -11.17
C LEU A 353 -7.44 -9.84 -12.43
N ASP A 354 -8.36 -10.81 -12.37
CA ASP A 354 -8.88 -11.55 -13.53
C ASP A 354 -9.54 -10.64 -14.57
N ALA A 355 -10.10 -9.52 -14.11
CA ALA A 355 -10.67 -8.49 -14.97
C ALA A 355 -9.65 -7.41 -15.40
N GLY A 356 -8.35 -7.61 -15.16
CA GLY A 356 -7.28 -6.66 -15.49
C GLY A 356 -7.32 -5.38 -14.66
N ARG A 357 -7.80 -5.45 -13.41
CA ARG A 357 -7.92 -4.30 -12.51
C ARG A 357 -7.00 -4.46 -11.30
N PRO A 358 -5.98 -3.61 -11.15
CA PRO A 358 -5.18 -3.58 -9.93
C PRO A 358 -6.03 -3.12 -8.74
N VAL A 359 -5.72 -3.61 -7.55
CA VAL A 359 -6.43 -3.31 -6.30
C VAL A 359 -5.51 -2.55 -5.37
N VAL A 360 -6.02 -1.51 -4.70
CA VAL A 360 -5.25 -0.79 -3.67
C VAL A 360 -5.64 -1.32 -2.30
N LEU A 361 -4.65 -1.67 -1.51
CA LEU A 361 -4.80 -2.20 -0.16
C LEU A 361 -4.21 -1.23 0.87
N GLY A 362 -4.86 -1.15 2.01
CA GLY A 362 -4.40 -0.37 3.17
C GLY A 362 -4.39 -1.20 4.43
N GLY A 363 -3.30 -1.13 5.18
CA GLY A 363 -3.15 -1.82 6.44
C GLY A 363 -1.74 -1.65 7.01
N GLU A 364 -1.60 -1.89 8.30
CA GLU A 364 -0.31 -1.80 9.00
C GLU A 364 0.39 -0.42 8.83
N GLY A 365 -0.40 0.64 8.56
CA GLY A 365 0.11 2.00 8.36
C GLY A 365 0.73 2.26 6.99
N HIS A 366 0.42 1.43 6.00
CA HIS A 366 0.89 1.58 4.63
C HIS A 366 -0.22 1.37 3.60
N THR A 367 -0.09 2.01 2.44
CA THR A 367 -0.97 1.84 1.28
C THR A 367 -0.14 1.35 0.10
N PHE A 368 -0.57 0.30 -0.56
CA PHE A 368 0.16 -0.37 -1.63
C PHE A 368 -0.77 -1.01 -2.66
N VAL A 369 -0.24 -1.48 -3.77
CA VAL A 369 -1.01 -2.08 -4.85
C VAL A 369 -0.83 -3.59 -4.87
N CYS A 370 -1.94 -4.32 -4.99
CA CYS A 370 -1.95 -5.72 -5.36
C CYS A 370 -2.29 -5.80 -6.86
N ASP A 371 -1.40 -6.40 -7.64
CA ASP A 371 -1.47 -6.35 -9.10
C ASP A 371 -1.25 -7.71 -9.80
N GLY A 372 -1.15 -8.80 -9.03
CA GLY A 372 -1.03 -10.16 -9.57
C GLY A 372 -1.34 -11.23 -8.53
N TYR A 373 -1.60 -12.46 -8.99
CA TYR A 373 -1.73 -13.63 -8.11
C TYR A 373 -1.40 -14.93 -8.84
N LYS A 374 -0.81 -15.90 -8.14
CA LYS A 374 -0.54 -17.26 -8.64
C LYS A 374 -0.18 -18.22 -7.49
N ASP A 375 -0.49 -19.48 -7.63
CA ASP A 375 -0.03 -20.57 -6.73
C ASP A 375 -0.25 -20.29 -5.23
N GLY A 376 -1.32 -19.58 -4.88
CA GLY A 376 -1.63 -19.21 -3.50
C GLY A 376 -0.88 -17.97 -2.99
N PHE A 377 -0.18 -17.25 -3.87
CA PHE A 377 0.49 -15.98 -3.58
C PHE A 377 -0.25 -14.81 -4.23
N LEU A 378 -0.19 -13.65 -3.58
CA LEU A 378 -0.55 -12.35 -4.15
C LEU A 378 0.73 -11.57 -4.46
N HIS A 379 0.75 -10.84 -5.58
CA HIS A 379 1.86 -9.95 -5.91
C HIS A 379 1.57 -8.54 -5.40
N PHE A 380 2.53 -7.96 -4.67
CA PHE A 380 2.43 -6.62 -4.11
C PHE A 380 3.51 -5.70 -4.67
N ASN A 381 3.09 -4.49 -5.01
CA ASN A 381 3.95 -3.36 -5.31
C ASN A 381 3.80 -2.33 -4.18
N PHE A 382 4.83 -2.22 -3.36
CA PHE A 382 4.81 -1.39 -2.16
C PHE A 382 5.03 0.10 -2.40
N GLY A 383 5.39 0.51 -3.61
CA GLY A 383 5.68 1.91 -3.90
C GLY A 383 7.03 2.38 -3.31
N TRP A 384 8.03 1.52 -3.30
CA TRP A 384 9.39 1.77 -2.82
C TRP A 384 10.41 1.56 -3.94
N LYS A 385 10.12 2.08 -5.14
CA LYS A 385 10.99 1.97 -6.33
C LYS A 385 11.31 0.51 -6.70
N GLY A 386 10.34 -0.40 -6.50
CA GLY A 386 10.49 -1.84 -6.75
C GLY A 386 11.04 -2.63 -5.57
N HIS A 387 11.60 -1.98 -4.55
CA HIS A 387 12.13 -2.68 -3.39
C HIS A 387 11.04 -3.47 -2.67
N CYS A 388 11.34 -4.74 -2.39
CA CYS A 388 10.43 -5.71 -1.80
C CYS A 388 9.18 -6.02 -2.63
N ASN A 389 9.04 -5.54 -3.86
CA ASN A 389 7.98 -6.01 -4.74
C ASN A 389 8.12 -7.51 -4.93
N GLY A 390 7.01 -8.23 -4.86
CA GLY A 390 7.07 -9.68 -4.94
C GLY A 390 5.79 -10.39 -4.57
N TRP A 391 5.90 -11.68 -4.41
CA TRP A 391 4.83 -12.63 -4.18
C TRP A 391 4.77 -13.02 -2.71
N TYR A 392 3.60 -12.90 -2.10
CA TYR A 392 3.38 -13.07 -0.67
C TYR A 392 2.18 -13.96 -0.40
N ARG A 393 2.33 -14.99 0.43
CA ARG A 393 1.17 -15.65 1.03
C ARG A 393 0.54 -14.70 2.05
N LEU A 394 -0.78 -14.65 2.07
CA LEU A 394 -1.50 -13.74 2.95
C LEU A 394 -1.72 -14.40 4.33
N PRO A 395 -1.05 -13.96 5.41
CA PRO A 395 -1.26 -14.52 6.74
C PRO A 395 -2.64 -14.15 7.30
N GLU A 396 -3.32 -15.10 7.98
CA GLU A 396 -4.65 -14.88 8.57
C GLU A 396 -4.70 -13.77 9.63
N ASN A 397 -3.56 -13.51 10.29
CA ASN A 397 -3.45 -12.50 11.34
C ASN A 397 -2.89 -11.16 10.87
N LEU A 398 -2.72 -10.98 9.57
CA LEU A 398 -2.31 -9.69 9.01
C LEU A 398 -3.48 -8.69 9.10
N SER A 399 -3.18 -7.48 9.55
CA SER A 399 -4.18 -6.41 9.64
C SER A 399 -4.26 -5.63 8.34
N LEU A 400 -4.90 -6.19 7.33
CA LEU A 400 -5.39 -5.42 6.18
C LEU A 400 -6.80 -4.92 6.51
N GLN A 401 -6.97 -3.60 6.60
CA GLN A 401 -8.19 -3.00 7.11
C GLN A 401 -9.05 -2.38 6.03
N GLU A 402 -8.45 -2.02 4.90
CA GLU A 402 -9.06 -1.22 3.86
C GLU A 402 -8.67 -1.72 2.47
N CYS A 403 -9.60 -1.64 1.51
CA CYS A 403 -9.29 -1.88 0.12
C CYS A 403 -10.11 -0.98 -0.82
N ILE A 404 -9.52 -0.70 -2.00
CA ILE A 404 -10.20 -0.08 -3.13
C ILE A 404 -10.26 -1.11 -4.25
N THR A 405 -11.47 -1.46 -4.64
CA THR A 405 -11.78 -2.49 -5.65
C THR A 405 -12.55 -1.90 -6.83
N ALA A 406 -12.73 -2.69 -7.88
CA ALA A 406 -13.42 -2.31 -9.12
C ALA A 406 -12.82 -1.04 -9.77
N ILE A 407 -11.50 -0.87 -9.68
CA ILE A 407 -10.79 0.28 -10.23
C ILE A 407 -10.71 0.15 -11.75
N ARG A 408 -11.46 0.98 -12.46
CA ARG A 408 -11.38 1.10 -13.93
C ARG A 408 -11.85 2.48 -14.39
N PRO A 409 -11.29 3.03 -15.47
CA PRO A 409 -11.82 4.24 -16.09
C PRO A 409 -13.28 4.04 -16.52
N MET A 410 -14.05 5.12 -16.45
CA MET A 410 -15.41 5.14 -17.00
C MET A 410 -15.35 5.21 -18.52
N LEU A 411 -16.10 4.35 -19.20
CA LEU A 411 -16.18 4.36 -20.66
C LEU A 411 -17.15 5.47 -21.13
N PRO A 412 -16.87 6.13 -22.27
CA PRO A 412 -17.72 7.20 -22.77
C PRO A 412 -19.19 6.79 -22.96
N GLU A 413 -19.46 5.55 -23.35
CA GLU A 413 -20.81 5.00 -23.53
C GLU A 413 -21.56 4.75 -22.19
N GLU A 414 -20.87 4.77 -21.06
CA GLU A 414 -21.49 4.66 -19.75
C GLU A 414 -22.07 5.99 -19.27
N ASP A 415 -21.63 7.12 -19.85
CA ASP A 415 -22.19 8.43 -19.53
C ASP A 415 -23.58 8.57 -20.12
N SER A 416 -24.58 8.44 -19.26
CA SER A 416 -25.97 8.41 -19.68
C SER A 416 -26.85 9.39 -18.90
N ALA A 417 -27.62 10.20 -19.64
CA ALA A 417 -28.54 11.17 -19.07
C ALA A 417 -30.00 10.70 -19.16
N LEU A 418 -30.80 11.08 -18.17
CA LEU A 418 -32.24 10.87 -18.17
C LEU A 418 -32.95 12.06 -17.53
N GLU A 419 -34.06 12.49 -18.16
CA GLU A 419 -34.96 13.48 -17.56
C GLU A 419 -36.33 12.85 -17.31
N VAL A 420 -36.85 13.07 -16.09
CA VAL A 420 -38.12 12.50 -15.64
C VAL A 420 -39.03 13.58 -15.07
N THR A 421 -40.27 13.64 -15.51
CA THR A 421 -41.29 14.54 -14.96
C THR A 421 -42.37 13.73 -14.25
N LEU A 422 -42.47 13.89 -12.93
CA LEU A 422 -43.44 13.18 -12.09
C LEU A 422 -44.78 13.92 -12.04
N LYS A 423 -45.85 13.25 -12.45
CA LYS A 423 -47.23 13.73 -12.28
C LYS A 423 -47.73 13.54 -10.85
N LYS A 424 -47.19 12.55 -10.13
CA LYS A 424 -47.57 12.19 -8.74
C LYS A 424 -46.31 11.82 -7.97
N ALA A 425 -46.21 12.27 -6.69
CA ALA A 425 -45.14 11.86 -5.82
C ALA A 425 -45.23 10.34 -5.50
N GLY A 426 -44.06 9.70 -5.32
CA GLY A 426 -43.94 8.25 -5.07
C GLY A 426 -43.97 7.40 -6.34
N THR A 427 -43.78 7.98 -7.51
CA THR A 427 -43.85 7.25 -8.81
C THR A 427 -42.55 7.25 -9.60
N LEU A 428 -41.43 7.68 -9.02
CA LEU A 428 -40.14 7.75 -9.75
C LEU A 428 -39.70 6.35 -10.23
N ALA A 429 -39.89 5.31 -9.41
CA ALA A 429 -39.55 3.94 -9.79
C ALA A 429 -40.32 3.43 -11.03
N ALA A 430 -41.58 3.89 -11.22
CA ALA A 430 -42.37 3.54 -12.40
C ALA A 430 -42.03 4.40 -13.62
N ALA A 431 -41.36 5.54 -13.42
CA ALA A 431 -41.00 6.47 -14.47
C ALA A 431 -39.61 6.24 -15.08
N ILE A 432 -38.74 5.52 -14.35
CA ILE A 432 -37.39 5.11 -14.80
C ILE A 432 -37.45 3.67 -15.32
N PRO A 433 -36.98 3.37 -16.55
CA PRO A 433 -36.83 2.00 -17.03
C PRO A 433 -35.94 1.17 -16.06
N GLU A 434 -36.34 -0.07 -15.79
CA GLU A 434 -35.70 -0.93 -14.79
C GLU A 434 -34.21 -1.13 -15.08
N ASP A 435 -33.85 -1.35 -16.35
CA ASP A 435 -32.47 -1.50 -16.86
C ASP A 435 -31.64 -0.22 -16.73
N ARG A 436 -32.28 0.95 -16.64
CA ARG A 436 -31.65 2.26 -16.49
C ARG A 436 -31.45 2.68 -15.05
N CYS A 437 -32.16 2.06 -14.11
CA CYS A 437 -32.24 2.51 -12.72
C CYS A 437 -30.86 2.63 -12.03
N LEU A 438 -29.95 1.68 -12.27
CA LEU A 438 -28.61 1.68 -11.67
C LEU A 438 -27.48 2.07 -12.64
N THR A 439 -27.82 2.38 -13.91
CA THR A 439 -26.82 2.70 -14.94
C THR A 439 -26.81 4.17 -15.36
N VAL A 440 -27.85 4.93 -15.01
CA VAL A 440 -27.90 6.39 -15.27
C VAL A 440 -26.84 7.12 -14.45
N THR A 441 -26.08 7.98 -15.12
CA THR A 441 -25.04 8.80 -14.49
C THR A 441 -25.51 10.22 -14.21
N ARG A 442 -26.42 10.77 -15.05
CA ARG A 442 -27.00 12.11 -14.89
C ARG A 442 -28.52 12.04 -14.92
N LEU A 443 -29.16 12.50 -13.85
CA LEU A 443 -30.62 12.45 -13.72
C LEU A 443 -31.19 13.84 -13.39
N LYS A 444 -32.16 14.29 -14.19
CA LYS A 444 -33.01 15.43 -13.85
C LYS A 444 -34.40 14.95 -13.51
N VAL A 445 -34.92 15.38 -12.33
CA VAL A 445 -36.26 15.06 -11.87
C VAL A 445 -37.05 16.34 -11.69
N SER A 446 -38.26 16.37 -12.25
CA SER A 446 -39.20 17.47 -12.12
C SER A 446 -40.51 17.00 -11.48
N GLY A 447 -41.22 17.90 -10.80
CA GLY A 447 -42.52 17.61 -10.17
C GLY A 447 -42.38 17.29 -8.67
N LYS A 448 -43.39 16.67 -8.05
CA LYS A 448 -43.40 16.37 -6.63
C LYS A 448 -42.69 15.04 -6.35
N ILE A 449 -41.78 15.03 -5.36
CA ILE A 449 -41.08 13.83 -4.86
C ILE A 449 -41.35 13.65 -3.36
N GLN A 450 -41.40 12.40 -2.90
CA GLN A 450 -41.61 12.02 -1.50
C GLN A 450 -40.63 10.92 -1.07
N GLY A 451 -40.81 10.32 0.10
CA GLY A 451 -39.88 9.40 0.72
C GLY A 451 -39.42 8.26 -0.19
N GLU A 452 -40.34 7.60 -0.87
CA GLU A 452 -40.03 6.47 -1.76
C GLU A 452 -39.20 6.90 -2.98
N ASP A 453 -39.46 8.11 -3.52
CA ASP A 453 -38.67 8.67 -4.62
C ASP A 453 -37.24 8.99 -4.15
N VAL A 454 -37.12 9.62 -2.97
CA VAL A 454 -35.81 9.92 -2.35
C VAL A 454 -35.04 8.62 -2.04
N ALA A 455 -35.75 7.57 -1.57
CA ALA A 455 -35.11 6.26 -1.34
C ALA A 455 -34.50 5.68 -2.62
N LEU A 456 -35.19 5.82 -3.76
CA LEU A 456 -34.69 5.39 -5.06
C LEU A 456 -33.50 6.24 -5.50
N LEU A 457 -33.57 7.56 -5.40
CA LEU A 457 -32.45 8.47 -5.73
C LEU A 457 -31.20 8.12 -4.91
N ARG A 458 -31.37 7.86 -3.62
CA ARG A 458 -30.29 7.38 -2.77
C ARG A 458 -29.67 6.09 -3.29
N ARG A 459 -30.52 5.08 -3.58
CA ARG A 459 -30.06 3.80 -4.12
C ARG A 459 -29.30 3.97 -5.42
N MET A 460 -29.77 4.83 -6.32
CA MET A 460 -29.06 5.15 -7.58
C MET A 460 -27.69 5.80 -7.34
N ALA A 461 -27.55 6.59 -6.26
CA ALA A 461 -26.33 7.28 -5.88
C ALA A 461 -25.39 6.46 -4.97
N THR A 462 -25.84 5.35 -4.39
CA THR A 462 -25.02 4.46 -3.53
C THR A 462 -24.66 3.15 -4.21
N GLU A 463 -25.63 2.49 -4.85
CA GLU A 463 -25.49 1.19 -5.50
C GLU A 463 -25.32 1.31 -7.02
N GLY A 464 -25.89 2.36 -7.62
CA GLY A 464 -25.83 2.65 -9.06
C GLY A 464 -24.68 3.57 -9.44
N LYS A 465 -24.83 4.23 -10.61
CA LYS A 465 -23.81 5.12 -11.21
C LYS A 465 -24.20 6.61 -11.20
N LEU A 466 -25.21 7.00 -10.42
CA LEU A 466 -25.70 8.38 -10.40
C LEU A 466 -24.68 9.34 -9.79
N MET A 467 -24.12 10.22 -10.62
CA MET A 467 -23.12 11.23 -10.26
C MET A 467 -23.69 12.64 -10.25
N ASP A 468 -24.54 12.98 -11.22
CA ASP A 468 -25.18 14.29 -11.32
C ASP A 468 -26.67 14.19 -11.10
N LEU A 469 -27.18 14.89 -10.08
CA LEU A 469 -28.61 14.92 -9.76
C LEU A 469 -29.14 16.35 -9.78
N ASP A 470 -30.02 16.65 -10.72
CA ASP A 470 -30.74 17.93 -10.81
C ASP A 470 -32.19 17.79 -10.29
N LEU A 471 -32.47 18.40 -9.16
CA LEU A 471 -33.79 18.48 -8.55
C LEU A 471 -34.36 19.91 -8.59
N SER A 472 -33.76 20.84 -9.36
CA SER A 472 -34.14 22.27 -9.38
C SER A 472 -35.63 22.48 -9.67
N ASP A 473 -36.21 21.66 -10.56
CA ASP A 473 -37.62 21.70 -10.93
C ASP A 473 -38.51 20.69 -10.17
N ALA A 474 -37.91 20.03 -9.14
CA ALA A 474 -38.65 19.18 -8.23
C ALA A 474 -39.17 19.95 -7.00
N ARG A 475 -40.09 19.33 -6.27
CA ARG A 475 -40.53 19.79 -4.96
C ARG A 475 -40.63 18.62 -4.00
N ILE A 476 -39.91 18.68 -2.87
CA ILE A 476 -40.03 17.68 -1.80
C ILE A 476 -41.33 17.90 -1.05
N VAL A 477 -42.12 16.84 -0.87
CA VAL A 477 -43.32 16.85 -0.07
C VAL A 477 -43.20 15.91 1.14
N GLY A 478 -43.77 16.31 2.25
CA GLY A 478 -43.71 15.56 3.51
C GLY A 478 -44.62 14.34 3.49
N ASN A 479 -44.11 13.21 2.96
CA ASN A 479 -44.78 11.92 3.01
C ASN A 479 -43.76 10.79 2.72
N GLY A 480 -43.94 9.67 3.44
CA GLY A 480 -43.12 8.49 3.23
C GLY A 480 -41.71 8.54 3.88
N SER A 481 -41.13 7.38 4.00
CA SER A 481 -39.79 7.18 4.56
C SER A 481 -38.78 6.94 3.43
N PHE A 482 -37.60 7.54 3.52
CA PHE A 482 -36.54 7.37 2.50
C PHE A 482 -35.36 6.51 2.99
N ARG A 483 -35.27 6.26 4.29
CA ARG A 483 -34.20 5.43 4.87
C ARG A 483 -34.71 4.71 6.11
N SER A 484 -34.32 3.44 6.27
CA SER A 484 -34.54 2.67 7.50
C SER A 484 -33.33 1.77 7.74
N GLN A 485 -32.69 1.91 8.89
CA GLN A 485 -31.49 1.15 9.24
C GLN A 485 -31.57 0.68 10.69
N PRO A 486 -30.84 -0.40 11.07
CA PRO A 486 -30.65 -0.75 12.47
C PRO A 486 -30.13 0.47 13.24
N TYR A 487 -30.63 0.69 14.42
CA TYR A 487 -30.13 1.75 15.29
C TYR A 487 -28.92 1.21 16.04
N THR A 488 -27.73 1.69 15.72
CA THR A 488 -26.47 1.24 16.31
C THR A 488 -25.89 2.28 17.26
N GLU A 489 -24.92 1.90 18.09
CA GLU A 489 -24.21 2.84 18.95
C GLU A 489 -23.42 3.90 18.16
N ARG A 490 -22.96 3.57 16.94
CA ARG A 490 -22.37 4.54 16.01
C ARG A 490 -23.37 5.60 15.56
N ASP A 491 -24.61 5.22 15.27
CA ASP A 491 -25.67 6.17 14.92
C ASP A 491 -25.99 7.11 16.10
N ALA A 492 -25.91 6.58 17.30
CA ALA A 492 -26.06 7.35 18.52
C ALA A 492 -24.89 8.32 18.77
N SER A 493 -23.67 8.00 18.35
CA SER A 493 -22.49 8.86 18.54
C SER A 493 -22.36 9.98 17.50
N GLY A 494 -22.89 9.77 16.30
CA GLY A 494 -22.89 10.76 15.21
C GLY A 494 -24.03 11.78 15.30
N MET A 495 -25.08 11.49 16.05
CA MET A 495 -26.15 12.44 16.36
C MET A 495 -25.89 13.05 17.73
N THR A 496 -26.17 14.33 17.93
CA THR A 496 -26.04 15.10 19.18
C THR A 496 -26.84 14.49 20.37
N PHE A 497 -27.24 13.26 20.23
CA PHE A 497 -28.07 12.48 21.13
C PHE A 497 -27.36 11.99 22.40
N THR A 498 -26.04 11.88 22.38
CA THR A 498 -25.39 10.93 23.28
C THR A 498 -25.13 11.41 24.69
N SER A 499 -24.80 12.66 24.91
CA SER A 499 -24.43 13.07 26.28
C SER A 499 -25.64 13.46 27.13
N GLN A 500 -26.62 14.18 26.58
CA GLN A 500 -27.81 14.61 27.35
C GLN A 500 -28.81 13.47 27.59
N TYR A 501 -29.01 12.58 26.62
CA TYR A 501 -29.98 11.49 26.74
C TYR A 501 -29.43 10.29 27.49
N ARG A 502 -28.11 10.03 27.41
CA ARG A 502 -27.44 9.00 28.20
C ARG A 502 -27.65 9.23 29.71
N ASN A 503 -27.45 10.46 30.16
CA ASN A 503 -27.60 10.83 31.56
C ASN A 503 -29.09 10.89 32.03
N LEU A 504 -30.02 11.21 31.11
CA LEU A 504 -31.47 11.27 31.42
C LEU A 504 -32.13 9.89 31.56
N LEU A 505 -31.68 8.89 30.80
CA LEU A 505 -32.27 7.55 30.82
C LEU A 505 -31.66 6.63 31.87
N PHE A 506 -30.40 6.82 32.22
CA PHE A 506 -29.66 5.81 32.99
C PHE A 506 -29.06 6.35 34.30
N GLY A 507 -29.16 7.66 34.56
CA GLY A 507 -28.61 8.29 35.77
C GLY A 507 -27.09 8.17 35.86
N ASP A 508 -26.43 9.00 36.65
CA ASP A 508 -25.04 8.81 37.06
C ASP A 508 -24.94 7.59 37.97
N ILE A 509 -24.70 6.41 37.42
CA ILE A 509 -24.31 5.23 38.19
C ILE A 509 -22.79 5.20 38.24
N PRO A 510 -22.15 5.57 39.34
CA PRO A 510 -20.70 5.51 39.47
C PRO A 510 -20.24 4.05 39.46
N GLY A 511 -19.37 3.68 38.53
CA GLY A 511 -18.58 2.46 38.60
C GLY A 511 -18.85 1.39 37.56
N THR A 512 -19.74 1.55 36.60
CA THR A 512 -19.97 0.57 35.53
C THR A 512 -19.57 1.14 34.20
N LYS A 513 -18.38 0.70 33.70
CA LYS A 513 -18.01 0.72 32.27
C LYS A 513 -18.62 -0.50 31.59
N GLU A 514 -19.94 -0.68 31.67
CA GLU A 514 -20.59 -1.71 30.86
C GLU A 514 -20.91 -1.13 29.48
N GLU A 515 -20.49 -1.83 28.45
CA GLU A 515 -20.83 -1.55 27.06
C GLU A 515 -22.36 -1.60 26.89
N TRP A 516 -22.95 -0.47 26.58
CA TRP A 516 -24.37 -0.35 26.31
C TRP A 516 -24.73 -1.01 24.99
N ARG A 517 -25.50 -2.09 25.04
CA ARG A 517 -26.07 -2.71 23.84
C ARG A 517 -27.50 -2.22 23.68
N ILE A 518 -27.80 -1.62 22.54
CA ILE A 518 -29.17 -1.15 22.16
C ILE A 518 -30.14 -2.31 22.14
N ASP A 519 -29.67 -3.51 21.90
CA ASP A 519 -30.43 -4.78 21.92
C ASP A 519 -31.02 -5.11 23.30
N THR A 520 -30.53 -4.47 24.36
CA THR A 520 -30.96 -4.74 25.76
C THR A 520 -32.00 -3.78 26.29
N ILE A 521 -32.52 -2.84 25.47
CA ILE A 521 -33.59 -1.91 25.92
C ILE A 521 -34.84 -2.70 26.24
N THR A 522 -35.23 -2.68 27.51
CA THR A 522 -36.42 -3.36 28.01
C THR A 522 -37.73 -2.66 27.57
N ASP A 523 -38.86 -3.35 27.63
CA ASP A 523 -40.16 -2.77 27.30
C ASP A 523 -40.53 -1.57 28.19
N SER A 524 -40.10 -1.58 29.45
CA SER A 524 -40.31 -0.47 30.37
C SER A 524 -39.50 0.75 29.95
N GLN A 525 -38.22 0.57 29.63
CA GLN A 525 -37.36 1.63 29.13
C GLN A 525 -37.87 2.21 27.81
N TRP A 526 -38.32 1.35 26.88
CA TRP A 526 -38.92 1.78 25.62
C TRP A 526 -40.16 2.64 25.82
N LYS A 527 -41.07 2.24 26.75
CA LYS A 527 -42.26 3.03 27.10
C LYS A 527 -41.88 4.37 27.70
N GLU A 528 -40.88 4.41 28.57
CA GLU A 528 -40.39 5.65 29.19
C GLU A 528 -39.80 6.59 28.14
N MET A 529 -38.95 6.07 27.23
CA MET A 529 -38.41 6.84 26.10
C MET A 529 -39.51 7.42 25.23
N SER A 530 -40.51 6.62 24.89
CA SER A 530 -41.66 7.04 24.07
C SER A 530 -42.50 8.10 24.77
N PHE A 531 -42.73 7.94 26.05
CA PHE A 531 -43.48 8.91 26.87
C PHE A 531 -42.75 10.26 26.93
N ARG A 532 -41.43 10.25 27.06
CA ARG A 532 -40.59 11.46 27.04
C ARG A 532 -40.39 12.06 25.66
N GLY A 533 -40.93 11.46 24.61
CA GLY A 533 -40.75 11.92 23.23
C GLY A 533 -39.37 11.69 22.64
N LEU A 534 -38.57 10.81 23.25
CA LEU A 534 -37.18 10.50 22.85
C LEU A 534 -37.07 9.53 21.68
N THR A 535 -38.20 8.99 21.21
CA THR A 535 -38.25 8.05 20.08
C THR A 535 -38.53 8.70 18.74
N LYS A 536 -38.63 10.03 18.67
CA LYS A 536 -38.88 10.76 17.43
C LYS A 536 -38.29 12.16 17.43
N GLY A 537 -37.81 12.58 16.26
CA GLY A 537 -37.45 13.96 15.94
C GLY A 537 -38.41 14.60 14.96
N SER A 538 -37.98 15.67 14.31
CA SER A 538 -38.81 16.39 13.32
C SER A 538 -39.03 15.59 12.04
N ASP A 539 -38.06 14.75 11.66
CA ASP A 539 -38.00 14.01 10.39
C ASP A 539 -37.46 12.58 10.55
N TRP A 540 -37.38 12.07 11.75
CA TRP A 540 -37.00 10.69 12.05
C TRP A 540 -37.81 10.12 13.22
N ALA A 541 -37.89 8.78 13.27
CA ALA A 541 -38.46 8.05 14.39
C ALA A 541 -37.71 6.74 14.61
N LEU A 542 -37.56 6.37 15.89
CA LEU A 542 -37.18 5.02 16.28
C LEU A 542 -38.41 4.11 16.19
N VAL A 543 -38.25 2.97 15.57
CA VAL A 543 -39.28 1.94 15.42
C VAL A 543 -38.71 0.65 15.98
N ARG A 544 -39.47 0.00 16.88
CA ARG A 544 -39.10 -1.31 17.40
C ARG A 544 -39.94 -2.38 16.72
N ASP A 545 -39.34 -3.34 16.14
CA ASP A 545 -39.97 -4.49 15.50
C ASP A 545 -39.32 -5.81 15.96
N LYS A 546 -39.67 -6.93 15.32
CA LYS A 546 -39.13 -8.26 15.65
C LYS A 546 -37.59 -8.39 15.42
N ASP A 547 -37.03 -7.52 14.59
CA ASP A 547 -35.63 -7.53 14.21
C ASP A 547 -34.78 -6.51 15.02
N GLY A 548 -35.40 -5.85 16.02
CA GLY A 548 -34.75 -4.90 16.91
C GLY A 548 -35.24 -3.46 16.78
N ILE A 549 -34.37 -2.51 17.18
CA ILE A 549 -34.67 -1.09 17.07
C ILE A 549 -34.08 -0.54 15.80
N ARG A 550 -34.92 0.14 15.01
CA ARG A 550 -34.50 0.79 13.76
C ARG A 550 -34.79 2.28 13.82
N ILE A 551 -33.92 3.09 13.20
CA ILE A 551 -34.21 4.49 12.93
C ILE A 551 -34.77 4.61 11.51
N ARG A 552 -35.91 5.33 11.38
CA ARG A 552 -36.52 5.66 10.08
C ARG A 552 -36.49 7.15 9.86
N TYR A 553 -36.13 7.57 8.68
CA TYR A 553 -36.09 8.97 8.25
C TYR A 553 -37.21 9.26 7.26
N TYR A 554 -37.85 10.41 7.40
CA TYR A 554 -39.04 10.81 6.65
C TYR A 554 -38.79 12.12 5.92
N THR A 555 -39.41 12.29 4.75
CA THR A 555 -39.39 13.59 4.05
C THR A 555 -40.24 14.60 4.76
N ARG A 556 -39.80 15.87 4.74
CA ARG A 556 -40.55 17.05 5.14
C ARG A 556 -40.67 17.99 3.94
N THR A 557 -41.78 18.71 3.85
CA THR A 557 -42.04 19.63 2.73
C THR A 557 -41.00 20.75 2.72
N ASP A 558 -40.34 20.90 1.55
CA ASP A 558 -39.35 21.94 1.28
C ASP A 558 -38.14 21.95 2.23
N VAL A 559 -37.75 20.76 2.77
CA VAL A 559 -36.60 20.58 3.66
C VAL A 559 -35.72 19.46 3.13
N ILE A 560 -34.41 19.68 3.11
CA ILE A 560 -33.42 18.60 3.03
C ILE A 560 -33.26 18.06 4.45
N GLY A 561 -33.86 16.91 4.70
CA GLY A 561 -33.98 16.33 6.03
C GLY A 561 -32.69 15.70 6.52
N THR A 562 -32.72 15.30 7.80
CA THR A 562 -31.60 14.61 8.47
C THR A 562 -31.17 13.37 7.68
N ALA A 563 -29.89 13.28 7.37
CA ALA A 563 -29.26 12.18 6.62
C ALA A 563 -29.91 11.88 5.25
N MET A 564 -30.57 12.86 4.62
CA MET A 564 -31.37 12.63 3.39
C MET A 564 -30.51 12.09 2.23
N PHE A 565 -29.32 12.61 2.03
CA PHE A 565 -28.34 12.13 1.02
C PHE A 565 -27.09 11.52 1.65
N ALA A 566 -27.13 11.20 2.97
CA ALA A 566 -25.99 10.57 3.62
C ALA A 566 -25.57 9.28 2.91
N ASP A 567 -24.26 9.03 2.84
CA ASP A 567 -23.61 7.91 2.14
C ASP A 567 -23.87 7.89 0.60
N CYS A 568 -24.34 8.96 -0.01
CA CYS A 568 -24.46 9.07 -1.47
C CYS A 568 -23.08 9.37 -2.09
N GLU A 569 -22.18 8.41 -1.97
CA GLU A 569 -20.76 8.56 -2.30
C GLU A 569 -20.47 8.74 -3.78
N ASN A 570 -21.43 8.42 -4.69
CA ASN A 570 -21.25 8.61 -6.13
C ASN A 570 -21.58 10.02 -6.59
N LEU A 571 -22.33 10.80 -5.82
CA LEU A 571 -22.73 12.16 -6.23
C LEU A 571 -21.51 13.08 -6.31
N LEU A 572 -21.26 13.63 -7.49
CA LEU A 572 -20.30 14.72 -7.76
C LEU A 572 -21.00 16.08 -7.71
N SER A 573 -22.23 16.14 -8.24
CA SER A 573 -23.00 17.37 -8.37
C SER A 573 -24.44 17.13 -7.94
N LEU A 574 -24.98 18.04 -7.13
CA LEU A 574 -26.38 18.02 -6.70
C LEU A 574 -26.99 19.42 -6.77
N ARG A 575 -28.06 19.56 -7.53
CA ARG A 575 -28.86 20.79 -7.60
C ARG A 575 -30.15 20.61 -6.81
N LEU A 576 -30.32 21.40 -5.74
CA LEU A 576 -31.48 21.29 -4.85
C LEU A 576 -32.73 21.95 -5.45
N PRO A 577 -33.94 21.50 -5.03
CA PRO A 577 -35.19 22.13 -5.43
C PRO A 577 -35.26 23.62 -5.03
N ARG A 578 -35.80 24.46 -5.92
CA ARG A 578 -35.92 25.92 -5.70
C ARG A 578 -36.74 26.31 -4.49
N THR A 579 -37.54 25.39 -3.94
CA THR A 579 -38.40 25.62 -2.77
C THR A 579 -37.76 25.30 -1.43
N ILE A 580 -36.56 24.73 -1.44
CA ILE A 580 -35.88 24.33 -0.20
C ILE A 580 -35.55 25.58 0.64
N ASN A 581 -35.89 25.50 1.92
CA ASN A 581 -35.64 26.57 2.90
C ASN A 581 -34.71 26.18 4.04
N ARG A 582 -34.41 24.88 4.18
CA ARG A 582 -33.63 24.36 5.31
C ARG A 582 -32.86 23.10 4.91
N ILE A 583 -31.63 22.94 5.46
CA ILE A 583 -30.79 21.76 5.36
C ILE A 583 -30.45 21.31 6.79
N GLU A 584 -30.83 20.08 7.15
CA GLU A 584 -30.71 19.50 8.47
C GLU A 584 -29.36 18.79 8.68
N ASP A 585 -29.18 18.25 9.90
CA ASP A 585 -27.98 17.56 10.34
C ASP A 585 -27.63 16.36 9.43
N ASN A 586 -26.35 16.16 9.15
CA ASN A 586 -25.84 15.03 8.39
C ASN A 586 -26.49 14.84 7.01
N ALA A 587 -27.14 15.87 6.46
CA ALA A 587 -27.88 15.79 5.20
C ALA A 587 -27.03 15.19 4.05
N PHE A 588 -25.73 15.47 4.03
CA PHE A 588 -24.75 15.01 3.03
C PHE A 588 -23.59 14.24 3.69
N TRP A 589 -23.84 13.64 4.86
CA TRP A 589 -22.81 12.90 5.59
C TRP A 589 -22.17 11.82 4.72
N LYS A 590 -20.82 11.81 4.65
CA LYS A 590 -20.04 10.90 3.81
C LYS A 590 -20.37 10.94 2.30
N CYS A 591 -20.89 12.04 1.78
CA CYS A 591 -20.91 12.27 0.32
C CYS A 591 -19.48 12.57 -0.14
N SER A 592 -18.60 11.55 -0.16
CA SER A 592 -17.15 11.70 -0.35
C SER A 592 -16.73 12.22 -1.72
N CYS A 593 -17.61 12.16 -2.72
CA CYS A 593 -17.35 12.69 -4.06
C CYS A 593 -18.08 14.01 -4.37
N LEU A 594 -18.85 14.59 -3.44
CA LEU A 594 -19.66 15.78 -3.72
C LEU A 594 -18.81 17.04 -3.83
N GLU A 595 -18.58 17.51 -5.04
CA GLU A 595 -17.78 18.72 -5.35
C GLU A 595 -18.65 19.96 -5.52
N HIS A 596 -19.87 19.83 -6.06
CA HIS A 596 -20.75 20.95 -6.38
C HIS A 596 -22.14 20.76 -5.76
N LEU A 597 -22.53 21.67 -4.89
CA LEU A 597 -23.87 21.74 -4.35
C LEU A 597 -24.53 23.07 -4.75
N TYR A 598 -25.60 23.01 -5.55
CA TYR A 598 -26.38 24.19 -5.92
C TYR A 598 -27.58 24.35 -5.01
N THR A 599 -27.58 25.42 -4.24
CA THR A 599 -28.63 25.74 -3.26
C THR A 599 -29.46 26.93 -3.71
N PRO A 600 -30.79 26.89 -3.56
CA PRO A 600 -31.62 28.06 -3.87
C PRO A 600 -31.44 29.17 -2.81
N LYS A 601 -31.63 30.42 -3.22
CA LYS A 601 -31.56 31.59 -2.31
C LYS A 601 -32.61 31.54 -1.17
N THR A 602 -33.59 30.66 -1.25
CA THR A 602 -34.61 30.43 -0.22
C THR A 602 -34.06 29.71 1.02
N VAL A 603 -32.89 29.10 0.95
CA VAL A 603 -32.26 28.41 2.09
C VAL A 603 -31.84 29.43 3.13
N GLN A 604 -32.50 29.37 4.30
CA GLN A 604 -32.26 30.27 5.44
C GLN A 604 -31.39 29.65 6.54
N ASN A 605 -31.42 28.33 6.64
CA ASN A 605 -30.72 27.59 7.69
C ASN A 605 -30.03 26.36 7.11
N ILE A 606 -28.73 26.25 7.38
CA ILE A 606 -27.91 25.07 7.09
C ILE A 606 -27.26 24.62 8.39
N SER A 607 -27.47 23.36 8.75
CA SER A 607 -26.81 22.78 9.93
C SER A 607 -25.28 22.74 9.77
N ASN A 608 -24.57 23.03 10.83
CA ASN A 608 -23.11 22.93 10.87
C ASN A 608 -22.61 21.49 10.64
N GLN A 609 -23.45 20.49 10.85
CA GLN A 609 -23.11 19.07 10.66
C GLN A 609 -23.55 18.53 9.30
N ALA A 610 -24.19 19.34 8.45
CA ALA A 610 -24.77 18.91 7.19
C ALA A 610 -23.73 18.26 6.24
N PHE A 611 -22.48 18.70 6.29
CA PHE A 611 -21.41 18.38 5.35
C PHE A 611 -20.29 17.52 5.94
N THR A 612 -20.51 16.85 7.05
CA THR A 612 -19.49 15.99 7.66
C THR A 612 -19.10 14.84 6.71
N GLY A 613 -17.80 14.74 6.37
CA GLY A 613 -17.29 13.71 5.45
C GLY A 613 -17.51 14.02 3.96
N THR A 614 -17.84 15.26 3.61
CA THR A 614 -17.73 15.77 2.22
C THR A 614 -16.32 16.30 1.96
N PRO A 615 -15.92 16.45 0.69
CA PRO A 615 -14.62 17.06 0.35
C PRO A 615 -14.47 18.45 0.97
N PRO A 616 -13.29 18.83 1.48
CA PRO A 616 -13.07 20.14 2.10
C PRO A 616 -13.13 21.31 1.10
N PHE A 617 -13.08 21.00 -0.20
CA PHE A 617 -13.22 21.97 -1.30
C PHE A 617 -14.62 21.91 -1.95
N LEU A 618 -15.63 21.33 -1.30
CA LEU A 618 -17.02 21.39 -1.73
C LEU A 618 -17.42 22.84 -2.04
N GLU A 619 -17.81 23.11 -3.28
CA GLU A 619 -18.32 24.41 -3.71
C GLU A 619 -19.83 24.46 -3.53
N VAL A 620 -20.29 25.36 -2.64
CA VAL A 620 -21.72 25.62 -2.45
C VAL A 620 -22.12 26.86 -3.21
N HIS A 621 -22.87 26.65 -4.30
CA HIS A 621 -23.35 27.71 -5.20
C HIS A 621 -24.75 28.17 -4.78
N SER A 622 -24.96 29.47 -4.55
CA SER A 622 -26.28 30.02 -4.25
C SER A 622 -26.91 30.59 -5.52
N GLU A 623 -28.01 29.98 -5.98
CA GLU A 623 -28.70 30.31 -7.23
C GLU A 623 -30.04 31.06 -7.04
#